data_7545ba92f4fc92709f55f7088a9fe3c0
#
_entry.id   7545ba92f4fc92709f55f7088a9fe3c0
#
_cell.length_a   1.000
_cell.length_b   1.000
_cell.length_c   1.000
_cell.angle_alpha   90.00
_cell.angle_beta   90.00
_cell.angle_gamma   90.00
#
_symmetry.space_group_name_H-M   'P 1'
#
loop_
_entity.id
_entity.type
_entity.pdbx_description
1 polymer ?
#
loop_
_entity_poly.entity_id
_entity_poly.type
_entity_poly.pdbx_seq_one_letter_code
_entity_poly.pdbx_strand_id
1 'polypeptide(L)'
;MFEVIKRFFRDRKLRKFASDLPTGFIPLSEIHTVNVVINVEEAGFDLLKEDVLLWGRAAGLKVNIYFFDFRKLGKDEILMTTIDKTLLRKGLDWLGTPNVNKLTSLFEEKSDLLISMVDNGDYPIEFLSKCAKARFKVGRHAFKGHAYDLVVSGASNEDLRSDSRRIFQEIKDFLLKIK
;
A
#
# COMPACT_ATOMS: atom_id res chain seq x y z
N MET A 1 0.32 -24.07 18.22
CA MET A 1 0.11 -23.21 19.41
C MET A 1 0.67 -21.80 19.22
N PHE A 2 1.93 -21.65 18.81
CA PHE A 2 2.59 -20.33 18.62
C PHE A 2 1.87 -19.43 17.60
N GLU A 3 1.44 -19.96 16.45
CA GLU A 3 0.73 -19.16 15.41
C GLU A 3 -0.65 -18.65 15.88
N VAL A 4 -1.36 -19.39 16.70
CA VAL A 4 -2.65 -18.97 17.27
C VAL A 4 -2.45 -17.78 18.22
N ILE A 5 -1.40 -17.84 19.04
CA ILE A 5 -1.04 -16.76 19.96
C ILE A 5 -0.63 -15.53 19.15
N LYS A 6 0.20 -15.70 18.13
CA LYS A 6 0.66 -14.63 17.26
C LYS A 6 -0.51 -13.94 16.56
N ARG A 7 -1.47 -14.72 16.04
CA ARG A 7 -2.69 -14.21 15.41
C ARG A 7 -3.53 -13.39 16.39
N PHE A 8 -3.72 -13.87 17.61
CA PHE A 8 -4.45 -13.14 18.64
C PHE A 8 -3.84 -11.75 18.92
N PHE A 9 -2.51 -11.67 19.06
CA PHE A 9 -1.83 -10.40 19.28
C PHE A 9 -1.86 -9.49 18.05
N ARG A 10 -1.80 -10.05 16.83
CA ARG A 10 -1.97 -9.30 15.58
C ARG A 10 -3.36 -8.68 15.49
N ASP A 11 -4.41 -9.44 15.78
CA ASP A 11 -5.79 -8.95 15.77
C ASP A 11 -6.01 -7.84 16.81
N ARG A 12 -5.38 -7.97 17.97
CA ARG A 12 -5.41 -6.93 19.00
C ARG A 12 -4.71 -5.64 18.55
N LYS A 13 -3.56 -5.77 17.89
CA LYS A 13 -2.85 -4.61 17.32
C LYS A 13 -3.64 -3.95 16.19
N LEU A 14 -4.18 -4.74 15.28
CA LEU A 14 -5.05 -4.21 14.22
C LEU A 14 -6.19 -3.38 14.81
N ARG A 15 -6.91 -3.91 15.80
CA ARG A 15 -7.99 -3.17 16.47
C ARG A 15 -7.53 -1.88 17.16
N LYS A 16 -6.31 -1.87 17.70
CA LYS A 16 -5.76 -0.68 18.37
C LYS A 16 -5.37 0.42 17.40
N PHE A 17 -4.83 0.07 16.23
CA PHE A 17 -4.27 1.02 15.26
C PHE A 17 -5.13 1.19 14.01
N ALA A 18 -6.20 0.40 13.85
CA ALA A 18 -7.11 0.54 12.72
C ALA A 18 -7.60 1.98 12.59
N SER A 19 -7.63 2.47 11.35
CA SER A 19 -8.18 3.79 11.07
C SER A 19 -9.67 3.80 11.36
N ASP A 20 -10.12 4.79 12.10
CA ASP A 20 -11.53 5.12 12.36
C ASP A 20 -12.13 6.03 11.28
N LEU A 21 -11.30 6.43 10.30
CA LEU A 21 -11.75 7.28 9.20
C LEU A 21 -12.74 6.51 8.32
N PRO A 22 -13.97 7.00 8.11
CA PRO A 22 -14.89 6.41 7.16
C PRO A 22 -14.28 6.37 5.76
N THR A 23 -14.41 5.23 5.08
CA THR A 23 -13.89 5.05 3.72
C THR A 23 -15.02 4.78 2.74
N GLY A 24 -14.78 5.08 1.46
CA GLY A 24 -15.71 4.82 0.37
C GLY A 24 -15.21 5.41 -0.94
N PHE A 25 -15.98 5.20 -1.99
CA PHE A 25 -15.68 5.77 -3.31
C PHE A 25 -15.81 7.29 -3.28
N ILE A 26 -14.78 7.99 -3.77
CA ILE A 26 -14.80 9.45 -3.94
C ILE A 26 -14.39 9.78 -5.38
N PRO A 27 -15.02 10.81 -5.99
CA PRO A 27 -14.67 11.24 -7.35
C PRO A 27 -13.22 11.74 -7.43
N LEU A 28 -12.58 11.53 -8.57
CA LEU A 28 -11.20 12.00 -8.79
C LEU A 28 -11.06 13.52 -8.57
N SER A 29 -12.10 14.29 -8.86
CA SER A 29 -12.14 15.74 -8.64
C SER A 29 -12.03 16.16 -7.15
N GLU A 30 -12.33 15.25 -6.23
CA GLU A 30 -12.22 15.48 -4.78
C GLU A 30 -10.91 14.93 -4.18
N ILE A 31 -10.10 14.26 -5.00
CA ILE A 31 -8.82 13.70 -4.58
C ILE A 31 -7.73 14.76 -4.78
N HIS A 32 -7.03 15.10 -3.71
CA HIS A 32 -5.91 16.03 -3.74
C HIS A 32 -4.61 15.38 -3.25
N THR A 33 -4.72 14.43 -2.31
CA THR A 33 -3.59 13.75 -1.70
C THR A 33 -3.68 12.25 -1.90
N VAL A 34 -2.62 11.67 -2.46
CA VAL A 34 -2.54 10.25 -2.78
C VAL A 34 -1.30 9.62 -2.14
N ASN A 35 -1.50 8.55 -1.40
CA ASN A 35 -0.42 7.69 -0.92
C ASN A 35 -0.38 6.42 -1.78
N VAL A 36 0.77 6.10 -2.37
CA VAL A 36 0.96 4.89 -3.18
C VAL A 36 2.03 4.03 -2.55
N VAL A 37 1.75 2.74 -2.36
CA VAL A 37 2.69 1.75 -1.84
C VAL A 37 3.13 0.83 -2.98
N ILE A 38 4.42 0.81 -3.27
CA ILE A 38 5.01 0.06 -4.38
C ILE A 38 5.89 -1.07 -3.83
N ASN A 39 5.77 -2.26 -4.40
CA ASN A 39 6.64 -3.39 -4.08
C ASN A 39 7.95 -3.29 -4.89
N VAL A 40 9.07 -3.13 -4.21
CA VAL A 40 10.41 -3.04 -4.83
C VAL A 40 10.86 -4.39 -5.39
N GLU A 41 10.29 -5.49 -4.91
CA GLU A 41 10.62 -6.84 -5.36
C GLU A 41 10.01 -7.18 -6.73
N GLU A 42 9.03 -6.40 -7.19
CA GLU A 42 8.44 -6.58 -8.51
C GLU A 42 9.31 -5.96 -9.61
N ALA A 43 9.46 -6.69 -10.72
CA ALA A 43 10.16 -6.19 -11.89
C ALA A 43 9.47 -4.92 -12.42
N GLY A 44 10.25 -3.89 -12.74
CA GLY A 44 9.71 -2.62 -13.27
C GLY A 44 9.09 -1.70 -12.22
N PHE A 45 9.36 -1.89 -10.93
CA PHE A 45 8.88 -1.00 -9.87
C PHE A 45 9.30 0.47 -10.06
N ASP A 46 10.47 0.70 -10.63
CA ASP A 46 11.02 2.01 -10.99
C ASP A 46 10.18 2.68 -12.07
N LEU A 47 9.78 1.94 -13.11
CA LEU A 47 8.88 2.44 -14.16
C LEU A 47 7.48 2.72 -13.60
N LEU A 48 6.97 1.85 -12.73
CA LEU A 48 5.70 2.12 -12.04
C LEU A 48 5.78 3.41 -11.21
N LYS A 49 6.88 3.62 -10.48
CA LYS A 49 7.11 4.86 -9.73
C LYS A 49 7.04 6.08 -10.63
N GLU A 50 7.68 6.02 -11.80
CA GLU A 50 7.64 7.10 -12.79
C GLU A 50 6.21 7.35 -13.31
N ASP A 51 5.47 6.29 -13.66
CA ASP A 51 4.08 6.39 -14.09
C ASP A 51 3.19 7.06 -13.03
N VAL A 52 3.38 6.71 -11.76
CA VAL A 52 2.66 7.30 -10.63
C VAL A 52 2.96 8.80 -10.50
N LEU A 53 4.23 9.19 -10.59
CA LEU A 53 4.63 10.59 -10.50
C LEU A 53 4.12 11.42 -11.67
N LEU A 54 4.16 10.87 -12.90
CA LEU A 54 3.64 11.53 -14.10
C LEU A 54 2.12 11.72 -13.99
N TRP A 55 1.39 10.70 -13.55
CA TRP A 55 -0.05 10.80 -13.31
C TRP A 55 -0.37 11.87 -12.27
N GLY A 56 0.34 11.88 -11.14
CA GLY A 56 0.13 12.87 -10.09
C GLY A 56 0.33 14.30 -10.59
N ARG A 57 1.37 14.55 -11.38
CA ARG A 57 1.61 15.87 -11.99
C ARG A 57 0.51 16.26 -12.99
N ALA A 58 0.12 15.32 -13.86
CA ALA A 58 -0.89 15.58 -14.88
C ALA A 58 -2.28 15.85 -14.26
N ALA A 59 -2.60 15.20 -13.15
CA ALA A 59 -3.87 15.36 -12.44
C ALA A 59 -3.83 16.44 -11.35
N GLY A 60 -2.70 17.11 -11.12
CA GLY A 60 -2.56 18.13 -10.06
C GLY A 60 -2.62 17.57 -8.64
N LEU A 61 -2.22 16.30 -8.43
CA LEU A 61 -2.29 15.59 -7.16
C LEU A 61 -0.97 15.69 -6.38
N LYS A 62 -1.07 15.81 -5.07
CA LYS A 62 0.07 15.61 -4.16
C LYS A 62 0.25 14.12 -3.92
N VAL A 63 1.27 13.52 -4.55
CA VAL A 63 1.55 12.09 -4.43
C VAL A 63 2.71 11.83 -3.47
N ASN A 64 2.50 10.94 -2.50
CA ASN A 64 3.53 10.37 -1.66
C ASN A 64 3.71 8.91 -2.04
N ILE A 65 4.95 8.49 -2.32
CA ILE A 65 5.27 7.11 -2.63
C ILE A 65 5.98 6.48 -1.44
N TYR A 66 5.48 5.32 -1.04
CA TYR A 66 6.06 4.45 -0.04
C TYR A 66 6.48 3.15 -0.70
N PHE A 67 7.51 2.52 -0.17
CA PHE A 67 8.07 1.30 -0.72
C PHE A 67 7.94 0.14 0.27
N PHE A 68 7.65 -1.03 -0.26
CA PHE A 68 7.69 -2.29 0.43
C PHE A 68 8.90 -3.07 -0.10
N ASP A 69 9.89 -3.32 0.77
CA ASP A 69 11.12 -4.01 0.42
C ASP A 69 11.48 -5.03 1.50
N PHE A 70 11.14 -6.28 1.25
CA PHE A 70 11.41 -7.38 2.17
C PHE A 70 12.55 -8.28 1.72
N ARG A 71 13.31 -7.85 0.71
CA ARG A 71 14.51 -8.55 0.27
C ARG A 71 15.51 -8.68 1.42
N LYS A 72 16.25 -9.78 1.42
CA LYS A 72 17.40 -9.94 2.29
C LYS A 72 18.58 -9.18 1.67
N LEU A 73 18.72 -7.92 2.01
CA LEU A 73 19.85 -7.12 1.55
C LEU A 73 21.15 -7.64 2.18
N GLY A 74 22.14 -7.92 1.36
CA GLY A 74 23.52 -8.20 1.78
C GLY A 74 24.17 -6.97 2.42
N LYS A 75 25.35 -7.16 3.05
CA LYS A 75 26.07 -6.07 3.72
C LYS A 75 26.46 -4.93 2.78
N ASP A 76 26.66 -5.24 1.50
CA ASP A 76 27.12 -4.30 0.46
C ASP A 76 26.01 -3.85 -0.49
N GLU A 77 24.77 -4.30 -0.28
CA GLU A 77 23.63 -3.87 -1.09
C GLU A 77 23.07 -2.53 -0.61
N ILE A 78 23.04 -1.59 -1.54
CA ILE A 78 22.50 -0.24 -1.30
C ILE A 78 20.99 -0.28 -1.42
N LEU A 79 20.31 0.36 -0.47
CA LEU A 79 18.87 0.57 -0.54
C LEU A 79 18.55 1.47 -1.75
N MET A 80 17.71 0.99 -2.66
CA MET A 80 17.31 1.73 -3.88
C MET A 80 16.28 2.83 -3.60
N THR A 81 15.83 2.96 -2.34
CA THR A 81 14.74 3.85 -1.90
C THR A 81 15.14 4.58 -0.62
N THR A 82 14.38 5.62 -0.25
CA THR A 82 14.62 6.38 0.97
C THR A 82 14.13 5.63 2.21
N ILE A 83 14.96 5.57 3.26
CA ILE A 83 14.67 4.79 4.50
C ILE A 83 13.39 5.24 5.19
N ASP A 84 13.10 6.52 5.21
CA ASP A 84 11.93 7.15 5.85
C ASP A 84 10.60 6.85 5.14
N LYS A 85 10.66 6.37 3.90
CA LYS A 85 9.49 5.97 3.10
C LYS A 85 9.47 4.49 2.73
N THR A 86 10.38 3.69 3.30
CA THR A 86 10.49 2.27 2.98
C THR A 86 10.17 1.38 4.17
N LEU A 87 9.17 0.52 3.97
CA LEU A 87 8.87 -0.56 4.89
C LEU A 87 9.85 -1.71 4.65
N LEU A 88 10.81 -1.84 5.56
CA LEU A 88 11.84 -2.87 5.52
C LEU A 88 11.50 -4.02 6.48
N ARG A 89 11.89 -5.25 6.12
CA ARG A 89 11.74 -6.43 6.98
C ARG A 89 12.36 -6.24 8.37
N LYS A 90 13.54 -5.60 8.46
CA LYS A 90 14.20 -5.30 9.74
C LYS A 90 13.49 -4.25 10.59
N GLY A 91 12.52 -3.53 10.02
CA GLY A 91 11.70 -2.52 10.70
C GLY A 91 10.42 -3.09 11.31
N LEU A 92 10.19 -4.39 11.20
CA LEU A 92 9.05 -5.08 11.78
C LEU A 92 9.37 -5.55 13.20
N ASP A 93 8.37 -5.55 14.06
CA ASP A 93 8.47 -6.23 15.35
C ASP A 93 8.29 -7.75 15.20
N TRP A 94 8.34 -8.48 16.31
CA TRP A 94 8.20 -9.94 16.33
C TRP A 94 6.85 -10.47 15.82
N LEU A 95 5.81 -9.61 15.81
CA LEU A 95 4.50 -9.91 15.22
C LEU A 95 4.47 -9.67 13.71
N GLY A 96 5.46 -8.98 13.17
CA GLY A 96 5.48 -8.49 11.81
C GLY A 96 4.76 -7.14 11.65
N THR A 97 4.60 -6.38 12.75
CA THR A 97 3.97 -5.06 12.71
C THR A 97 4.98 -4.01 12.29
N PRO A 98 4.66 -3.15 11.32
CA PRO A 98 5.49 -2.01 10.97
C PRO A 98 5.63 -1.02 12.14
N ASN A 99 6.76 -0.34 12.20
CA ASN A 99 6.94 0.77 13.13
C ASN A 99 6.19 2.00 12.62
N VAL A 100 5.02 2.28 13.22
CA VAL A 100 4.15 3.40 12.85
C VAL A 100 4.88 4.74 12.92
N ASN A 101 5.75 4.93 13.91
CA ASN A 101 6.49 6.17 14.11
C ASN A 101 7.50 6.48 12.98
N LYS A 102 7.91 5.48 12.19
CA LYS A 102 8.80 5.69 11.04
C LYS A 102 8.06 6.08 9.76
N LEU A 103 6.76 5.77 9.70
CA LEU A 103 5.89 6.06 8.55
C LEU A 103 4.74 6.97 8.97
N THR A 104 5.05 8.00 9.76
CA THR A 104 4.06 8.92 10.36
C THR A 104 3.13 9.51 9.32
N SER A 105 3.67 9.96 8.19
CA SER A 105 2.87 10.53 7.10
C SER A 105 1.89 9.55 6.44
N LEU A 106 2.13 8.24 6.57
CA LEU A 106 1.20 7.21 6.07
C LEU A 106 0.12 6.85 7.10
N PHE A 107 0.48 6.80 8.39
CA PHE A 107 -0.40 6.31 9.44
C PHE A 107 -1.13 7.41 10.22
N GLU A 108 -0.56 8.59 10.35
CA GLU A 108 -1.12 9.67 11.16
C GLU A 108 -1.74 10.78 10.32
N GLU A 109 -1.17 11.09 9.15
CA GLU A 109 -1.72 12.09 8.25
C GLU A 109 -2.87 11.51 7.43
N LYS A 110 -3.94 12.31 7.27
CA LYS A 110 -5.07 11.93 6.41
C LYS A 110 -4.70 12.14 4.94
N SER A 111 -5.03 11.15 4.10
CA SER A 111 -4.98 11.27 2.65
C SER A 111 -6.37 11.03 2.04
N ASP A 112 -6.57 11.48 0.81
CA ASP A 112 -7.83 11.21 0.11
C ASP A 112 -7.84 9.81 -0.47
N LEU A 113 -6.71 9.35 -1.01
CA LEU A 113 -6.59 8.04 -1.66
C LEU A 113 -5.35 7.29 -1.19
N LEU A 114 -5.51 6.02 -0.86
CA LEU A 114 -4.44 5.04 -0.72
C LEU A 114 -4.52 4.04 -1.87
N ILE A 115 -3.40 3.83 -2.57
CA ILE A 115 -3.25 2.76 -3.57
C ILE A 115 -2.13 1.84 -3.10
N SER A 116 -2.46 0.59 -2.77
CA SER A 116 -1.46 -0.45 -2.47
C SER A 116 -1.24 -1.33 -3.69
N MET A 117 -0.07 -1.19 -4.31
CA MET A 117 0.33 -1.99 -5.46
C MET A 117 0.97 -3.34 -5.08
N VAL A 118 1.03 -3.64 -3.78
CA VAL A 118 1.59 -4.89 -3.26
C VAL A 118 0.56 -6.01 -3.35
N ASP A 119 0.88 -7.06 -4.12
CA ASP A 119 0.03 -8.23 -4.30
C ASP A 119 0.50 -9.41 -3.45
N ASN A 120 0.40 -9.26 -2.14
CA ASN A 120 0.60 -10.36 -1.21
C ASN A 120 -0.30 -10.25 0.02
N GLY A 121 -0.56 -11.39 0.66
CA GLY A 121 -1.40 -11.50 1.86
C GLY A 121 -0.63 -11.36 3.17
N ASP A 122 0.57 -10.81 3.17
CA ASP A 122 1.40 -10.70 4.35
C ASP A 122 0.83 -9.71 5.37
N TYR A 123 0.93 -10.06 6.64
CA TYR A 123 0.40 -9.26 7.74
C TYR A 123 0.89 -7.80 7.75
N PRO A 124 2.15 -7.46 7.41
CA PRO A 124 2.56 -6.06 7.33
C PRO A 124 1.75 -5.23 6.34
N ILE A 125 1.33 -5.82 5.22
CA ILE A 125 0.48 -5.15 4.21
C ILE A 125 -0.96 -5.06 4.70
N GLU A 126 -1.47 -6.11 5.34
CA GLU A 126 -2.78 -6.06 5.99
C GLU A 126 -2.83 -4.93 7.03
N PHE A 127 -1.80 -4.85 7.88
CA PHE A 127 -1.68 -3.80 8.90
C PHE A 127 -1.66 -2.41 8.28
N LEU A 128 -0.80 -2.21 7.27
CA LEU A 128 -0.71 -0.94 6.54
C LEU A 128 -2.06 -0.53 5.97
N SER A 129 -2.73 -1.45 5.28
CA SER A 129 -3.99 -1.16 4.59
C SER A 129 -5.13 -0.79 5.54
N LYS A 130 -5.21 -1.48 6.69
CA LYS A 130 -6.26 -1.23 7.69
C LYS A 130 -5.97 0.01 8.54
N CYS A 131 -4.70 0.30 8.81
CA CYS A 131 -4.30 1.36 9.74
C CYS A 131 -4.01 2.71 9.06
N ALA A 132 -3.67 2.73 7.77
CA ALA A 132 -3.47 3.99 7.04
C ALA A 132 -4.77 4.82 6.98
N LYS A 133 -4.64 6.13 7.24
CA LYS A 133 -5.77 7.07 7.25
C LYS A 133 -6.03 7.61 5.85
N ALA A 134 -6.86 6.91 5.07
CA ALA A 134 -7.28 7.36 3.74
C ALA A 134 -8.79 7.29 3.60
N ARG A 135 -9.40 8.24 2.87
CA ARG A 135 -10.85 8.32 2.62
C ARG A 135 -11.31 7.27 1.61
N PHE A 136 -10.46 6.91 0.67
CA PHE A 136 -10.68 5.86 -0.32
C PHE A 136 -9.45 4.96 -0.39
N LYS A 137 -9.65 3.65 -0.37
CA LYS A 137 -8.55 2.67 -0.34
C LYS A 137 -8.69 1.68 -1.48
N VAL A 138 -7.64 1.58 -2.28
CA VAL A 138 -7.51 0.64 -3.39
C VAL A 138 -6.33 -0.30 -3.14
N GLY A 139 -6.51 -1.59 -3.39
CA GLY A 139 -5.44 -2.57 -3.23
C GLY A 139 -5.51 -3.69 -4.24
N ARG A 140 -4.48 -4.53 -4.25
CA ARG A 140 -4.37 -5.69 -5.14
C ARG A 140 -4.75 -7.01 -4.46
N HIS A 141 -4.66 -7.08 -3.14
CA HIS A 141 -4.91 -8.30 -2.36
C HIS A 141 -6.13 -8.14 -1.45
N ALA A 142 -7.07 -9.07 -1.54
CA ALA A 142 -8.25 -9.08 -0.67
C ALA A 142 -7.90 -9.64 0.72
N PHE A 143 -8.00 -8.81 1.76
CA PHE A 143 -7.84 -9.24 3.14
C PHE A 143 -9.18 -9.56 3.78
N LYS A 144 -9.16 -10.42 4.81
CA LYS A 144 -10.33 -10.69 5.63
C LYS A 144 -10.76 -9.42 6.38
N GLY A 145 -12.02 -9.08 6.24
CA GLY A 145 -12.55 -7.81 6.75
C GLY A 145 -12.28 -6.65 5.77
N HIS A 146 -12.73 -5.45 6.13
CA HIS A 146 -12.62 -4.28 5.27
C HIS A 146 -11.23 -3.65 5.36
N ALA A 147 -10.41 -3.83 4.33
CA ALA A 147 -9.09 -3.20 4.19
C ALA A 147 -9.05 -2.22 3.02
N TYR A 148 -9.78 -2.52 1.95
CA TYR A 148 -9.89 -1.71 0.75
C TYR A 148 -11.35 -1.59 0.32
N ASP A 149 -11.70 -0.44 -0.24
CA ASP A 149 -13.01 -0.19 -0.87
C ASP A 149 -13.06 -0.80 -2.27
N LEU A 150 -11.92 -0.89 -2.94
CA LEU A 150 -11.74 -1.53 -4.24
C LEU A 150 -10.54 -2.47 -4.22
N VAL A 151 -10.72 -3.68 -4.70
CA VAL A 151 -9.62 -4.63 -4.95
C VAL A 151 -9.52 -4.89 -6.44
N VAL A 152 -8.36 -4.56 -7.02
CA VAL A 152 -8.03 -4.82 -8.41
C VAL A 152 -7.06 -5.99 -8.46
N SER A 153 -7.59 -7.19 -8.69
CA SER A 153 -6.78 -8.38 -8.90
C SER A 153 -6.39 -8.49 -10.37
N GLY A 154 -5.14 -8.84 -10.64
CA GLY A 154 -4.69 -9.14 -12.00
C GLY A 154 -5.49 -10.30 -12.63
N ALA A 155 -5.48 -10.38 -13.96
CA ALA A 155 -6.09 -11.47 -14.68
C ALA A 155 -5.59 -12.84 -14.20
N SER A 156 -6.38 -13.89 -14.40
CA SER A 156 -6.08 -15.27 -13.99
C SER A 156 -4.80 -15.88 -14.61
N ASN A 157 -4.16 -15.16 -15.53
CA ASN A 157 -2.91 -15.56 -16.17
C ASN A 157 -1.71 -15.00 -15.38
N GLU A 158 -0.80 -15.86 -14.91
CA GLU A 158 0.33 -15.49 -14.06
C GLU A 158 1.20 -14.38 -14.66
N ASP A 159 1.42 -14.40 -15.99
CA ASP A 159 2.21 -13.39 -16.71
C ASP A 159 1.57 -11.98 -16.68
N LEU A 160 0.25 -11.90 -16.54
CA LEU A 160 -0.50 -10.64 -16.48
C LEU A 160 -0.72 -10.15 -15.04
N ARG A 161 -0.57 -11.02 -14.03
CA ARG A 161 -0.64 -10.64 -12.61
C ARG A 161 0.55 -9.81 -12.17
N SER A 162 1.70 -9.99 -12.79
CA SER A 162 2.94 -9.31 -12.43
C SER A 162 3.08 -7.92 -13.06
N ASP A 163 2.21 -7.53 -13.98
CA ASP A 163 2.28 -6.21 -14.61
C ASP A 163 1.60 -5.13 -13.77
N SER A 164 2.34 -4.66 -12.77
CA SER A 164 1.88 -3.58 -11.89
C SER A 164 1.54 -2.30 -12.63
N ARG A 165 2.22 -1.98 -13.75
CA ARG A 165 1.93 -0.79 -14.57
C ARG A 165 0.56 -0.89 -15.22
N ARG A 166 0.20 -2.06 -15.75
CA ARG A 166 -1.12 -2.32 -16.33
C ARG A 166 -2.20 -2.19 -15.26
N ILE A 167 -2.00 -2.81 -14.09
CA ILE A 167 -2.97 -2.72 -12.99
C ILE A 167 -3.13 -1.27 -12.52
N PHE A 168 -2.05 -0.51 -12.45
CA PHE A 168 -2.12 0.91 -12.13
C PHE A 168 -2.91 1.69 -13.19
N GLN A 169 -2.79 1.34 -14.47
CA GLN A 169 -3.62 1.94 -15.53
C GLN A 169 -5.11 1.60 -15.33
N GLU A 170 -5.44 0.35 -15.02
CA GLU A 170 -6.82 -0.06 -14.73
C GLU A 170 -7.41 0.70 -13.52
N ILE A 171 -6.61 0.93 -12.48
CA ILE A 171 -7.01 1.76 -11.33
C ILE A 171 -7.31 3.21 -11.77
N LYS A 172 -6.45 3.83 -12.57
CA LYS A 172 -6.69 5.18 -13.09
C LYS A 172 -7.96 5.27 -13.92
N ASP A 173 -8.18 4.30 -14.81
CA ASP A 173 -9.36 4.23 -15.67
C ASP A 173 -10.64 4.05 -14.84
N PHE A 174 -10.56 3.33 -13.73
CA PHE A 174 -11.66 3.21 -12.78
C PHE A 174 -11.94 4.53 -12.07
N LEU A 175 -10.89 5.20 -11.54
CA LEU A 175 -11.02 6.49 -10.84
C LEU A 175 -11.69 7.56 -11.71
N LEU A 176 -11.43 7.55 -13.03
CA LEU A 176 -12.06 8.47 -13.97
C LEU A 176 -13.57 8.21 -14.17
N LYS A 177 -14.07 7.03 -13.84
CA LYS A 177 -15.48 6.65 -13.99
C LYS A 177 -16.32 6.94 -12.75
N ILE A 178 -15.69 7.17 -11.61
CA ILE A 178 -16.40 7.56 -10.37
C ILE A 178 -16.86 9.01 -10.51
N LYS A 179 -18.18 9.21 -10.37
CA LYS A 179 -18.83 10.53 -10.44
C LYS A 179 -19.31 10.97 -9.07
#